data_e860a46909673eceadc4d26fe0aabf96
#
_entry.id   e860a46909673eceadc4d26fe0aabf96
#
_cell.length_a   1.000
_cell.length_b   1.000
_cell.length_c   1.000
_cell.angle_alpha   90.00
_cell.angle_beta   90.00
_cell.angle_gamma   90.00
#
_symmetry.space_group_name_H-M   'P 1'
#
loop_
_entity.id
_entity.type
_entity.pdbx_description
1 polymer ?
#
loop_
_entity_poly.entity_id
_entity_poly.type
_entity_poly.pdbx_seq_one_letter_code
_entity_poly.pdbx_strand_id
1 'polypeptide(L)'
;MMWPNFFMQEEDQRFSGRGRGQRGKGLSDAQEGKIKLAFFVSLVGVTLCVLAVGTEFWVEVNTYKQNNSMTCEAAHFGLWKFCYKKLWIGDVDAYRATCGPAELPGDSNCSYFKFFTTGENAYIFQRVTHKDMNITAAVLSLLSITLMVMGSICITMVLSKGVEFLLKPASFFFILSGVFVMITMIVFRQAVIWLMASNQNVHLEYEYSWSLACAAAAGVILVFGGICCLFLVLPPLSKKPWEYCMKKGSSS
;
A
#
# COMPACT_ATOMS: atom_id res chain seq x y z
N MET A 1 -32.38 12.76 -16.90
CA MET A 1 -32.95 11.98 -15.80
C MET A 1 -32.52 12.62 -14.49
N MET A 2 -33.48 13.22 -13.83
CA MET A 2 -33.40 14.03 -12.62
C MET A 2 -33.34 13.12 -11.39
N TRP A 3 -32.27 13.20 -10.62
CA TRP A 3 -32.28 12.74 -9.23
C TRP A 3 -32.39 13.99 -8.34
N PRO A 4 -33.49 14.21 -7.65
CA PRO A 4 -33.74 15.41 -6.86
C PRO A 4 -33.21 15.25 -5.44
N ASN A 5 -32.61 16.26 -4.96
CA ASN A 5 -32.77 17.04 -3.71
C ASN A 5 -33.42 16.39 -2.46
N PHE A 6 -33.46 15.06 -2.35
CA PHE A 6 -34.10 14.40 -1.20
C PHE A 6 -33.26 14.50 0.09
N PHE A 7 -31.95 14.56 -0.02
CA PHE A 7 -31.07 14.65 1.15
C PHE A 7 -30.79 16.06 1.67
N MET A 8 -31.10 17.11 0.91
CA MET A 8 -30.89 18.51 1.36
C MET A 8 -32.08 19.12 2.11
N GLN A 9 -33.28 18.55 1.96
CA GLN A 9 -34.49 19.19 2.53
C GLN A 9 -34.77 18.79 3.98
N GLU A 10 -34.15 17.73 4.50
CA GLU A 10 -34.33 17.27 5.87
C GLU A 10 -33.37 17.97 6.87
N GLU A 11 -32.23 18.51 6.38
CA GLU A 11 -31.30 19.27 7.24
C GLU A 11 -31.77 20.71 7.52
N ASP A 12 -32.44 21.35 6.58
CA ASP A 12 -32.89 22.77 6.76
C ASP A 12 -34.03 22.93 7.76
N GLN A 13 -34.85 21.89 7.99
CA GLN A 13 -35.93 21.99 8.97
C GLN A 13 -35.49 21.78 10.43
N ARG A 14 -34.30 21.15 10.65
CA ARG A 14 -33.75 21.00 12.02
C ARG A 14 -32.99 22.22 12.52
N PHE A 15 -32.60 23.12 11.62
CA PHE A 15 -31.81 24.32 11.97
C PHE A 15 -32.66 25.52 12.41
N SER A 16 -33.98 25.56 12.10
CA SER A 16 -34.84 26.72 12.41
C SER A 16 -35.46 26.72 13.81
N GLY A 17 -35.27 25.66 14.61
CA GLY A 17 -36.03 25.47 15.86
C GLY A 17 -35.21 25.51 17.17
N ARG A 18 -33.90 25.77 17.17
CA ARG A 18 -33.15 25.77 18.44
C ARG A 18 -32.25 26.98 18.57
N GLY A 19 -32.77 27.95 19.29
CA GLY A 19 -32.11 29.20 19.57
C GLY A 19 -30.76 29.10 20.23
N ARG A 20 -29.91 30.04 19.85
CA ARG A 20 -28.78 30.64 20.58
C ARG A 20 -28.19 29.79 21.72
N GLY A 21 -27.12 29.06 21.44
CA GLY A 21 -26.28 28.55 22.53
C GLY A 21 -25.42 27.34 22.28
N GLN A 22 -25.41 26.75 21.09
CA GLN A 22 -24.42 25.72 20.75
C GLN A 22 -23.64 26.11 19.49
N ARG A 23 -22.63 26.97 19.69
CA ARG A 23 -21.46 26.95 18.80
C ARG A 23 -21.01 25.49 18.80
N GLY A 24 -21.22 24.82 17.69
CA GLY A 24 -20.66 23.48 17.48
C GLY A 24 -19.21 23.53 17.93
N LYS A 25 -18.79 22.56 18.76
CA LYS A 25 -17.40 22.37 19.12
C LYS A 25 -16.66 22.07 17.82
N GLY A 26 -16.21 23.11 17.12
CA GLY A 26 -15.20 22.96 16.09
C GLY A 26 -13.99 22.32 16.74
N LEU A 27 -13.30 21.46 15.99
CA LEU A 27 -12.02 20.89 16.44
C LEU A 27 -11.19 21.99 17.08
N SER A 28 -10.55 21.71 18.22
CA SER A 28 -9.57 22.65 18.75
C SER A 28 -8.43 22.79 17.73
N ASP A 29 -7.88 23.99 17.57
CA ASP A 29 -6.77 24.24 16.60
C ASP A 29 -5.62 23.25 16.77
N ALA A 30 -5.36 22.82 18.00
CA ALA A 30 -4.35 21.80 18.30
C ALA A 30 -4.73 20.40 17.79
N GLN A 31 -6.00 20.02 17.82
CA GLN A 31 -6.48 18.74 17.26
C GLN A 31 -6.47 18.78 15.74
N GLU A 32 -6.90 19.87 15.14
CA GLU A 32 -6.88 20.07 13.69
C GLU A 32 -5.45 19.96 13.14
N GLY A 33 -4.47 20.59 13.80
CA GLY A 33 -3.06 20.49 13.44
C GLY A 33 -2.55 19.03 13.47
N LYS A 34 -2.90 18.27 14.50
CA LYS A 34 -2.53 16.85 14.62
C LYS A 34 -3.17 15.98 13.53
N ILE A 35 -4.44 16.22 13.21
CA ILE A 35 -5.14 15.50 12.14
C ILE A 35 -4.51 15.81 10.77
N LYS A 36 -4.17 17.07 10.50
CA LYS A 36 -3.46 17.48 9.27
C LYS A 36 -2.11 16.80 9.15
N LEU A 37 -1.35 16.71 10.25
CA LEU A 37 -0.06 16.01 10.26
C LEU A 37 -0.24 14.50 10.00
N ALA A 38 -1.17 13.86 10.67
CA ALA A 38 -1.45 12.44 10.47
C ALA A 38 -1.94 12.15 9.04
N PHE A 39 -2.73 13.04 8.47
CA PHE A 39 -3.15 12.96 7.07
C PHE A 39 -1.98 13.10 6.10
N PHE A 40 -1.09 14.06 6.34
CA PHE A 40 0.10 14.24 5.51
C PHE A 40 0.99 12.98 5.53
N VAL A 41 1.24 12.41 6.70
CA VAL A 41 2.00 11.15 6.84
C VAL A 41 1.31 10.00 6.08
N SER A 42 -0.01 9.88 6.20
CA SER A 42 -0.78 8.87 5.46
C SER A 42 -0.70 9.09 3.94
N LEU A 43 -0.72 10.35 3.49
CA LEU A 43 -0.59 10.70 2.07
C LEU A 43 0.76 10.28 1.50
N VAL A 44 1.86 10.44 2.26
CA VAL A 44 3.18 9.92 1.88
C VAL A 44 3.13 8.39 1.73
N GLY A 45 2.50 7.68 2.67
CA GLY A 45 2.29 6.23 2.58
C GLY A 45 1.50 5.81 1.35
N VAL A 46 0.43 6.54 1.02
CA VAL A 46 -0.38 6.32 -0.20
C VAL A 46 0.46 6.49 -1.45
N THR A 47 1.25 7.56 -1.53
CA THR A 47 2.11 7.84 -2.70
C THR A 47 3.14 6.73 -2.90
N LEU A 48 3.82 6.32 -1.84
CA LEU A 48 4.80 5.22 -1.89
C LEU A 48 4.15 3.89 -2.31
N CYS A 49 2.94 3.61 -1.82
CA CYS A 49 2.21 2.40 -2.19
C CYS A 49 1.81 2.40 -3.66
N VAL A 50 1.29 3.53 -4.18
CA VAL A 50 0.92 3.67 -5.60
C VAL A 50 2.15 3.50 -6.49
N LEU A 51 3.28 4.11 -6.13
CA LEU A 51 4.55 3.93 -6.84
C LEU A 51 4.99 2.47 -6.82
N ALA A 52 4.96 1.81 -5.67
CA ALA A 52 5.35 0.42 -5.55
C ALA A 52 4.46 -0.50 -6.38
N VAL A 53 3.13 -0.33 -6.32
CA VAL A 53 2.18 -1.17 -7.08
C VAL A 53 2.25 -0.88 -8.58
N GLY A 54 2.52 0.37 -8.97
CA GLY A 54 2.56 0.78 -10.38
C GLY A 54 3.85 0.38 -11.12
N THR A 55 4.91 0.03 -10.40
CA THR A 55 6.22 -0.27 -10.99
C THR A 55 6.50 -1.77 -11.08
N GLU A 56 7.35 -2.16 -12.03
CA GLU A 56 7.77 -3.54 -12.28
C GLU A 56 9.05 -3.96 -11.54
N PHE A 57 9.63 -3.07 -10.73
CA PHE A 57 10.92 -3.32 -10.04
C PHE A 57 10.71 -3.89 -8.63
N TRP A 58 9.98 -5.01 -8.51
CA TRP A 58 9.82 -5.72 -7.24
C TRP A 58 10.94 -6.72 -7.00
N VAL A 59 11.32 -7.43 -8.04
CA VAL A 59 12.41 -8.41 -8.01
C VAL A 59 13.14 -8.42 -9.35
N GLU A 60 14.45 -8.58 -9.30
CA GLU A 60 15.33 -8.80 -10.43
C GLU A 60 15.84 -10.22 -10.38
N VAL A 61 15.89 -10.89 -11.53
CA VAL A 61 16.39 -12.24 -11.69
C VAL A 61 17.46 -12.21 -12.75
N ASN A 62 18.67 -12.58 -12.36
CA ASN A 62 19.87 -12.45 -13.17
C ASN A 62 20.50 -13.83 -13.42
N THR A 63 20.91 -14.07 -14.66
CA THR A 63 21.71 -15.25 -15.02
C THR A 63 23.18 -15.02 -14.69
N TYR A 64 23.93 -16.09 -14.42
CA TYR A 64 25.39 -16.00 -14.27
C TYR A 64 26.05 -15.75 -15.63
N LYS A 65 27.11 -14.95 -15.63
CA LYS A 65 27.93 -14.70 -16.83
C LYS A 65 28.58 -16.01 -17.30
N GLN A 66 28.42 -16.32 -18.58
CA GLN A 66 29.10 -17.43 -19.21
C GLN A 66 30.37 -16.94 -19.92
N ASN A 67 31.49 -17.64 -19.71
CA ASN A 67 32.80 -17.21 -20.21
C ASN A 67 32.93 -17.08 -21.74
N ASN A 68 31.99 -17.61 -22.52
CA ASN A 68 32.04 -17.61 -23.98
C ASN A 68 30.88 -16.86 -24.66
N SER A 69 30.02 -16.15 -23.91
CA SER A 69 28.92 -15.39 -24.47
C SER A 69 29.21 -13.88 -24.43
N MET A 70 28.84 -13.15 -25.47
CA MET A 70 28.93 -11.69 -25.52
C MET A 70 27.74 -11.00 -24.86
N THR A 71 26.68 -11.77 -24.62
CA THR A 71 25.44 -11.25 -24.02
C THR A 71 25.01 -12.13 -22.86
N CYS A 72 24.35 -11.53 -21.90
CA CYS A 72 23.76 -12.21 -20.77
C CYS A 72 22.32 -11.73 -20.54
N GLU A 73 21.57 -12.44 -19.74
CA GLU A 73 20.13 -12.24 -19.61
C GLU A 73 19.79 -11.78 -18.18
N ALA A 74 18.98 -10.72 -18.11
CA ALA A 74 18.41 -10.21 -16.89
C ALA A 74 16.89 -10.04 -17.06
N ALA A 75 16.15 -10.30 -16.01
CA ALA A 75 14.71 -10.09 -16.00
C ALA A 75 14.31 -9.33 -14.74
N HIS A 76 13.29 -8.52 -14.83
CA HIS A 76 12.66 -7.91 -13.67
C HIS A 76 11.15 -8.02 -13.78
N PHE A 77 10.48 -8.16 -12.67
CA PHE A 77 9.03 -8.25 -12.66
C PHE A 77 8.42 -7.67 -11.38
N GLY A 78 7.21 -7.19 -11.54
CA GLY A 78 6.37 -6.70 -10.47
C GLY A 78 5.06 -7.47 -10.37
N LEU A 79 4.01 -6.80 -9.89
CA LEU A 79 2.68 -7.40 -9.74
C LEU A 79 1.97 -7.60 -11.08
N TRP A 80 2.23 -6.75 -12.08
CA TRP A 80 1.45 -6.67 -13.33
C TRP A 80 2.25 -6.99 -14.58
N LYS A 81 3.56 -6.78 -14.52
CA LYS A 81 4.43 -6.74 -15.70
C LYS A 81 5.70 -7.52 -15.44
N PHE A 82 6.12 -8.24 -16.47
CA PHE A 82 7.39 -8.94 -16.55
C PHE A 82 8.19 -8.37 -17.71
N CYS A 83 9.44 -8.03 -17.46
CA CYS A 83 10.38 -7.52 -18.46
C CYS A 83 11.62 -8.42 -18.51
N TYR A 84 11.94 -8.86 -19.71
CA TYR A 84 13.15 -9.63 -19.99
C TYR A 84 14.11 -8.75 -20.80
N LYS A 85 15.38 -8.76 -20.44
CA LYS A 85 16.42 -7.94 -21.07
C LYS A 85 17.63 -8.78 -21.47
N LYS A 86 18.18 -8.48 -22.65
CA LYS A 86 19.51 -8.94 -23.05
C LYS A 86 20.49 -7.79 -22.86
N LEU A 87 21.53 -8.04 -22.05
CA LEU A 87 22.57 -7.07 -21.75
C LEU A 87 23.88 -7.51 -22.41
N TRP A 88 24.67 -6.55 -22.87
CA TRP A 88 26.02 -6.80 -23.32
C TRP A 88 26.95 -6.95 -22.12
N ILE A 89 27.79 -7.99 -22.12
CA ILE A 89 28.71 -8.27 -20.98
C ILE A 89 29.68 -7.11 -20.76
N GLY A 90 30.01 -6.36 -21.83
CA GLY A 90 30.87 -5.18 -21.71
C GLY A 90 30.27 -4.02 -20.91
N ASP A 91 28.93 -3.94 -20.83
CA ASP A 91 28.23 -2.89 -20.09
C ASP A 91 27.94 -3.30 -18.63
N VAL A 92 28.11 -4.59 -18.34
CA VAL A 92 27.89 -5.14 -16.99
C VAL A 92 29.20 -5.06 -16.21
N ASP A 93 29.13 -4.58 -14.97
CA ASP A 93 30.29 -4.48 -14.07
C ASP A 93 31.14 -5.76 -14.07
N ALA A 94 32.43 -5.59 -14.33
CA ALA A 94 33.39 -6.70 -14.42
C ALA A 94 33.51 -7.52 -13.13
N TYR A 95 33.27 -6.88 -11.97
CA TYR A 95 33.35 -7.52 -10.66
C TYR A 95 32.10 -8.31 -10.27
N ARG A 96 30.99 -8.12 -10.99
CA ARG A 96 29.75 -8.83 -10.74
C ARG A 96 29.75 -10.19 -11.46
N ALA A 97 29.43 -11.25 -10.73
CA ALA A 97 29.36 -12.61 -11.29
C ALA A 97 28.09 -12.82 -12.13
N THR A 98 27.05 -12.01 -11.87
CA THR A 98 25.75 -12.12 -12.52
C THR A 98 25.48 -10.97 -13.51
N CYS A 99 24.50 -11.17 -14.38
CA CYS A 99 24.06 -10.24 -15.39
C CYS A 99 23.09 -9.23 -14.77
N GLY A 100 23.52 -8.04 -14.54
CA GLY A 100 22.68 -6.97 -13.96
C GLY A 100 23.49 -5.72 -13.69
N PRO A 101 22.85 -4.66 -13.17
CA PRO A 101 21.42 -4.51 -12.87
C PRO A 101 20.53 -4.42 -14.12
N ALA A 102 19.24 -4.78 -13.97
CA ALA A 102 18.27 -4.75 -15.08
C ALA A 102 17.95 -3.34 -15.58
N GLU A 103 18.42 -2.32 -14.90
CA GLU A 103 18.31 -0.90 -15.30
C GLU A 103 19.24 -0.51 -16.46
N LEU A 104 20.30 -1.29 -16.69
CA LEU A 104 21.26 -1.03 -17.78
C LEU A 104 20.57 -0.97 -19.16
N PRO A 105 21.08 -0.15 -20.11
CA PRO A 105 20.55 -0.10 -21.46
C PRO A 105 20.69 -1.46 -22.15
N GLY A 106 19.66 -1.89 -22.87
CA GLY A 106 19.64 -3.15 -23.59
C GLY A 106 18.28 -3.40 -24.22
N ASP A 107 18.23 -4.39 -25.11
CA ASP A 107 16.99 -4.79 -25.77
C ASP A 107 16.04 -5.41 -24.72
N SER A 108 14.94 -4.72 -24.47
CA SER A 108 13.95 -5.14 -23.49
C SER A 108 12.67 -5.61 -24.17
N ASN A 109 12.17 -6.78 -23.75
CA ASN A 109 10.85 -7.28 -24.14
C ASN A 109 9.99 -7.39 -22.90
N CYS A 110 8.94 -6.57 -22.81
CA CYS A 110 8.05 -6.50 -21.67
C CYS A 110 6.65 -7.02 -22.03
N SER A 111 6.08 -7.80 -21.14
CA SER A 111 4.71 -8.30 -21.28
C SER A 111 3.92 -8.11 -19.99
N TYR A 112 2.63 -7.80 -20.12
CA TYR A 112 1.72 -7.73 -18.97
C TYR A 112 1.17 -9.12 -18.66
N PHE A 113 0.99 -9.40 -17.38
CA PHE A 113 0.36 -10.64 -16.93
C PHE A 113 -1.12 -10.65 -17.32
N LYS A 114 -1.53 -11.65 -18.08
CA LYS A 114 -2.94 -11.86 -18.46
C LYS A 114 -3.62 -12.74 -17.41
N PHE A 115 -4.15 -12.14 -16.36
CA PHE A 115 -4.76 -12.86 -15.24
C PHE A 115 -6.04 -13.62 -15.60
N PHE A 116 -6.79 -13.13 -16.60
CA PHE A 116 -8.15 -13.59 -16.89
C PHE A 116 -8.30 -14.28 -18.26
N THR A 117 -7.25 -14.41 -19.04
CA THR A 117 -7.33 -15.05 -20.35
C THR A 117 -6.73 -16.45 -20.34
N THR A 118 -7.52 -17.42 -20.82
CA THR A 118 -7.05 -18.77 -21.16
C THR A 118 -6.51 -18.73 -22.59
N GLY A 119 -5.21 -18.74 -22.78
CA GLY A 119 -4.58 -18.72 -24.09
C GLY A 119 -3.12 -19.19 -24.03
N GLU A 120 -2.46 -19.28 -25.19
CA GLU A 120 -1.10 -19.81 -25.36
C GLU A 120 -0.07 -19.17 -24.41
N ASN A 121 -0.29 -17.90 -24.01
CA ASN A 121 0.56 -17.24 -23.02
C ASN A 121 0.32 -17.73 -21.57
N ALA A 122 -0.78 -18.40 -21.28
CA ALA A 122 -1.02 -19.02 -19.96
C ALA A 122 -0.03 -20.15 -19.69
N TYR A 123 0.45 -20.83 -20.73
CA TYR A 123 1.42 -21.92 -20.59
C TYR A 123 2.80 -21.42 -20.17
N ILE A 124 3.26 -20.31 -20.73
CA ILE A 124 4.53 -19.67 -20.33
C ILE A 124 4.42 -19.14 -18.90
N PHE A 125 3.25 -18.52 -18.57
CA PHE A 125 2.98 -17.97 -17.26
C PHE A 125 2.88 -19.05 -16.17
N GLN A 126 2.25 -20.18 -16.49
CA GLN A 126 2.11 -21.31 -15.57
C GLN A 126 3.46 -21.98 -15.27
N ARG A 127 4.43 -21.84 -16.18
CA ARG A 127 5.80 -22.35 -16.02
C ARG A 127 6.69 -21.42 -15.20
N VAL A 128 6.41 -20.12 -15.21
CA VAL A 128 7.25 -19.07 -14.61
C VAL A 128 6.80 -18.67 -13.22
N THR A 129 5.50 -18.79 -12.90
CA THR A 129 4.96 -18.39 -11.59
C THR A 129 3.78 -19.27 -11.19
N HIS A 130 3.60 -19.51 -9.90
CA HIS A 130 2.33 -19.99 -9.38
C HIS A 130 1.26 -18.91 -9.63
N LYS A 131 0.47 -19.11 -10.68
CA LYS A 131 -0.56 -18.16 -11.15
C LYS A 131 -1.45 -17.65 -10.01
N ASP A 132 -1.85 -18.53 -9.12
CA ASP A 132 -2.77 -18.21 -8.03
C ASP A 132 -2.16 -17.26 -7.00
N MET A 133 -0.86 -17.40 -6.70
CA MET A 133 -0.19 -16.52 -5.74
C MET A 133 0.01 -15.10 -6.29
N ASN A 134 0.32 -14.96 -7.57
CA ASN A 134 0.44 -13.65 -8.20
C ASN A 134 -0.92 -12.94 -8.32
N ILE A 135 -1.98 -13.69 -8.67
CA ILE A 135 -3.35 -13.15 -8.68
C ILE A 135 -3.73 -12.68 -7.28
N THR A 136 -3.44 -13.47 -6.25
CA THR A 136 -3.72 -13.10 -4.87
C THR A 136 -3.00 -11.82 -4.46
N ALA A 137 -1.71 -11.70 -4.78
CA ALA A 137 -0.92 -10.49 -4.50
C ALA A 137 -1.50 -9.26 -5.23
N ALA A 138 -1.88 -9.42 -6.51
CA ALA A 138 -2.48 -8.36 -7.30
C ALA A 138 -3.85 -7.91 -6.75
N VAL A 139 -4.72 -8.86 -6.37
CA VAL A 139 -6.04 -8.55 -5.79
C VAL A 139 -5.88 -7.85 -4.44
N LEU A 140 -4.99 -8.34 -3.57
CA LEU A 140 -4.73 -7.70 -2.27
C LEU A 140 -4.18 -6.28 -2.42
N SER A 141 -3.32 -6.03 -3.42
CA SER A 141 -2.80 -4.68 -3.69
C SER A 141 -3.89 -3.73 -4.17
N LEU A 142 -4.80 -4.17 -5.05
CA LEU A 142 -5.97 -3.37 -5.47
C LEU A 142 -6.90 -3.07 -4.31
N LEU A 143 -7.17 -4.07 -3.48
CA LEU A 143 -8.01 -3.91 -2.29
C LEU A 143 -7.40 -2.91 -1.31
N SER A 144 -6.08 -2.96 -1.12
CA SER A 144 -5.35 -1.97 -0.32
C SER A 144 -5.53 -0.55 -0.87
N ILE A 145 -5.36 -0.35 -2.19
CA ILE A 145 -5.53 0.97 -2.82
C ILE A 145 -6.95 1.49 -2.64
N THR A 146 -7.98 0.65 -2.81
CA THR A 146 -9.38 1.07 -2.62
C THR A 146 -9.63 1.53 -1.17
N LEU A 147 -9.11 0.82 -0.18
CA LEU A 147 -9.22 1.21 1.23
C LEU A 147 -8.48 2.52 1.52
N MET A 148 -7.30 2.75 0.94
CA MET A 148 -6.58 4.02 1.06
C MET A 148 -7.39 5.20 0.50
N VAL A 149 -8.02 5.03 -0.65
CA VAL A 149 -8.88 6.05 -1.26
C VAL A 149 -10.06 6.36 -0.35
N MET A 150 -10.74 5.34 0.17
CA MET A 150 -11.86 5.52 1.11
C MET A 150 -11.42 6.24 2.39
N GLY A 151 -10.29 5.85 2.97
CA GLY A 151 -9.71 6.52 4.13
C GLY A 151 -9.37 7.99 3.86
N SER A 152 -8.78 8.29 2.72
CA SER A 152 -8.44 9.66 2.31
C SER A 152 -9.67 10.53 2.13
N ILE A 153 -10.74 10.01 1.53
CA ILE A 153 -12.02 10.71 1.39
C ILE A 153 -12.62 11.02 2.77
N CYS A 154 -12.61 10.03 3.69
CA CYS A 154 -13.11 10.24 5.05
C CYS A 154 -12.36 11.37 5.77
N ILE A 155 -11.02 11.39 5.73
CA ILE A 155 -10.24 12.46 6.38
C ILE A 155 -10.47 13.82 5.72
N THR A 156 -10.57 13.85 4.39
CA THR A 156 -10.88 15.11 3.68
C THR A 156 -12.21 15.68 4.11
N MET A 157 -13.22 14.84 4.34
CA MET A 157 -14.51 15.25 4.87
C MET A 157 -14.42 15.73 6.34
N VAL A 158 -13.60 15.09 7.17
CA VAL A 158 -13.33 15.56 8.54
C VAL A 158 -12.76 16.97 8.54
N LEU A 159 -11.75 17.22 7.70
CA LEU A 159 -11.08 18.52 7.63
C LEU A 159 -11.94 19.60 6.99
N SER A 160 -12.78 19.27 6.00
CA SER A 160 -13.60 20.26 5.28
C SER A 160 -14.92 20.59 5.99
N LYS A 161 -15.56 19.59 6.60
CA LYS A 161 -16.89 19.73 7.21
C LYS A 161 -16.88 19.61 8.74
N GLY A 162 -15.75 19.34 9.36
CA GLY A 162 -15.62 19.19 10.81
C GLY A 162 -16.33 17.96 11.39
N VAL A 163 -16.61 16.94 10.59
CA VAL A 163 -17.33 15.73 11.00
C VAL A 163 -16.39 14.74 11.68
N GLU A 164 -16.14 14.89 12.97
CA GLU A 164 -15.20 14.07 13.74
C GLU A 164 -15.53 12.56 13.70
N PHE A 165 -16.79 12.19 13.50
CA PHE A 165 -17.25 10.80 13.45
C PHE A 165 -16.54 9.99 12.34
N LEU A 166 -16.21 10.62 11.19
CA LEU A 166 -15.56 9.96 10.06
C LEU A 166 -14.09 9.63 10.29
N LEU A 167 -13.48 10.15 11.35
CA LEU A 167 -12.08 9.86 11.68
C LEU A 167 -11.89 8.41 12.16
N LYS A 168 -12.90 7.81 12.79
CA LYS A 168 -12.88 6.40 13.22
C LYS A 168 -12.77 5.43 12.03
N PRO A 169 -13.70 5.45 11.04
CA PRO A 169 -13.58 4.58 9.88
C PRO A 169 -12.34 4.89 9.05
N ALA A 170 -11.91 6.16 8.94
CA ALA A 170 -10.69 6.51 8.25
C ALA A 170 -9.44 5.82 8.85
N SER A 171 -9.31 5.85 10.17
CA SER A 171 -8.22 5.15 10.88
C SER A 171 -8.21 3.65 10.59
N PHE A 172 -9.39 3.02 10.63
CA PHE A 172 -9.54 1.60 10.33
C PHE A 172 -9.14 1.27 8.89
N PHE A 173 -9.55 2.10 7.92
CA PHE A 173 -9.20 1.90 6.51
C PHE A 173 -7.69 1.99 6.27
N PHE A 174 -6.98 2.93 6.89
CA PHE A 174 -5.53 3.04 6.76
C PHE A 174 -4.80 1.87 7.41
N ILE A 175 -5.20 1.43 8.60
CA ILE A 175 -4.58 0.28 9.26
C ILE A 175 -4.79 -0.97 8.42
N LEU A 176 -6.01 -1.23 7.97
CA LEU A 176 -6.35 -2.42 7.19
C LEU A 176 -5.63 -2.42 5.83
N SER A 177 -5.56 -1.25 5.18
CA SER A 177 -4.79 -1.08 3.94
C SER A 177 -3.31 -1.40 4.14
N GLY A 178 -2.67 -0.85 5.17
CA GLY A 178 -1.28 -1.14 5.48
C GLY A 178 -1.02 -2.62 5.76
N VAL A 179 -1.93 -3.29 6.47
CA VAL A 179 -1.87 -4.74 6.69
C VAL A 179 -1.96 -5.51 5.37
N PHE A 180 -2.85 -5.13 4.45
CA PHE A 180 -2.94 -5.77 3.14
C PHE A 180 -1.68 -5.59 2.30
N VAL A 181 -1.03 -4.41 2.35
CA VAL A 181 0.27 -4.20 1.70
C VAL A 181 1.31 -5.17 2.26
N MET A 182 1.38 -5.34 3.57
CA MET A 182 2.34 -6.27 4.20
C MET A 182 2.06 -7.72 3.80
N ILE A 183 0.80 -8.14 3.75
CA ILE A 183 0.41 -9.48 3.29
C ILE A 183 0.77 -9.66 1.81
N THR A 184 0.51 -8.66 0.96
CA THR A 184 0.89 -8.69 -0.47
C THR A 184 2.38 -8.96 -0.64
N MET A 185 3.24 -8.29 0.15
CA MET A 185 4.69 -8.52 0.11
C MET A 185 5.07 -9.94 0.52
N ILE A 186 4.46 -10.48 1.57
CA ILE A 186 4.73 -11.86 2.04
C ILE A 186 4.35 -12.85 0.95
N VAL A 187 3.15 -12.71 0.36
CA VAL A 187 2.67 -13.58 -0.72
C VAL A 187 3.58 -13.48 -1.95
N PHE A 188 3.98 -12.27 -2.33
CA PHE A 188 4.89 -12.06 -3.46
C PHE A 188 6.27 -12.69 -3.21
N ARG A 189 6.86 -12.49 -2.03
CA ARG A 189 8.13 -13.13 -1.67
C ARG A 189 8.03 -14.65 -1.74
N GLN A 190 6.94 -15.22 -1.24
CA GLN A 190 6.71 -16.66 -1.30
C GLN A 190 6.60 -17.15 -2.75
N ALA A 191 5.93 -16.39 -3.63
CA ALA A 191 5.84 -16.70 -5.05
C ALA A 191 7.22 -16.73 -5.72
N VAL A 192 8.10 -15.76 -5.39
CA VAL A 192 9.48 -15.70 -5.89
C VAL A 192 10.31 -16.93 -5.44
N ILE A 193 10.22 -17.31 -4.16
CA ILE A 193 10.93 -18.47 -3.63
C ILE A 193 10.49 -19.75 -4.35
N TRP A 194 9.19 -19.92 -4.55
CA TRP A 194 8.66 -21.07 -5.29
C TRP A 194 9.11 -21.09 -6.75
N LEU A 195 9.17 -19.92 -7.39
CA LEU A 195 9.68 -19.79 -8.75
C LEU A 195 11.14 -20.26 -8.85
N MET A 196 11.98 -19.82 -7.91
CA MET A 196 13.39 -20.21 -7.89
C MET A 196 13.56 -21.72 -7.60
N ALA A 197 12.77 -22.26 -6.67
CA ALA A 197 12.81 -23.69 -6.35
C ALA A 197 12.37 -24.59 -7.52
N SER A 198 11.45 -24.11 -8.36
CA SER A 198 10.97 -24.85 -9.55
C SER A 198 11.97 -24.88 -10.69
N ASN A 199 12.90 -23.93 -10.77
CA ASN A 199 13.87 -23.80 -11.88
C ASN A 199 15.28 -24.31 -11.51
N GLN A 200 15.38 -25.48 -10.89
CA GLN A 200 16.66 -26.06 -10.45
C GLN A 200 17.72 -26.30 -11.57
N ASN A 201 17.31 -26.28 -12.84
CA ASN A 201 18.20 -26.52 -13.97
C ASN A 201 19.00 -25.29 -14.45
N VAL A 202 18.64 -24.09 -13.98
CA VAL A 202 19.32 -22.85 -14.35
C VAL A 202 19.75 -22.14 -13.06
N HIS A 203 21.05 -21.90 -12.92
CA HIS A 203 21.57 -21.11 -11.81
C HIS A 203 21.14 -19.65 -12.01
N LEU A 204 20.10 -19.24 -11.29
CA LEU A 204 19.57 -17.90 -11.28
C LEU A 204 19.81 -17.26 -9.92
N GLU A 205 20.22 -16.01 -9.90
CA GLU A 205 20.29 -15.19 -8.71
C GLU A 205 19.14 -14.18 -8.73
N TYR A 206 18.48 -13.98 -7.60
CA TYR A 206 17.43 -12.98 -7.48
C TYR A 206 17.77 -11.93 -6.43
N GLU A 207 17.47 -10.70 -6.73
CA GLU A 207 17.64 -9.56 -5.84
C GLU A 207 16.31 -8.80 -5.72
N TYR A 208 15.96 -8.41 -4.50
CA TYR A 208 14.79 -7.55 -4.30
C TYR A 208 15.15 -6.12 -4.62
N SER A 209 14.32 -5.49 -5.45
CA SER A 209 14.54 -4.14 -5.93
C SER A 209 13.80 -3.09 -5.10
N TRP A 210 14.02 -1.83 -5.40
CA TRP A 210 13.55 -0.67 -4.64
C TRP A 210 12.04 -0.56 -4.47
N SER A 211 11.23 -1.05 -5.43
CA SER A 211 9.76 -1.01 -5.34
C SER A 211 9.24 -1.82 -4.16
N LEU A 212 9.87 -2.96 -3.85
CA LEU A 212 9.51 -3.75 -2.68
C LEU A 212 9.84 -3.00 -1.37
N ALA A 213 10.95 -2.28 -1.33
CA ALA A 213 11.31 -1.44 -0.20
C ALA A 213 10.30 -0.29 -0.01
N CYS A 214 9.86 0.34 -1.11
CA CYS A 214 8.79 1.34 -1.10
C CYS A 214 7.47 0.78 -0.57
N ALA A 215 7.10 -0.45 -0.96
CA ALA A 215 5.91 -1.13 -0.45
C ALA A 215 6.02 -1.39 1.06
N ALA A 216 7.19 -1.82 1.55
CA ALA A 216 7.44 -2.03 2.98
C ALA A 216 7.29 -0.73 3.78
N ALA A 217 7.93 0.33 3.32
CA ALA A 217 7.82 1.65 3.93
C ALA A 217 6.38 2.16 3.94
N ALA A 218 5.67 2.02 2.81
CA ALA A 218 4.26 2.40 2.70
C ALA A 218 3.39 1.65 3.70
N GLY A 219 3.53 0.33 3.81
CA GLY A 219 2.76 -0.49 4.75
C GLY A 219 2.97 -0.05 6.20
N VAL A 220 4.21 0.18 6.63
CA VAL A 220 4.54 0.66 7.98
C VAL A 220 3.97 2.06 8.22
N ILE A 221 4.14 2.98 7.28
CA ILE A 221 3.64 4.37 7.40
C ILE A 221 2.12 4.40 7.49
N LEU A 222 1.41 3.59 6.70
CA LEU A 222 -0.06 3.53 6.71
C LEU A 222 -0.59 2.96 8.03
N VAL A 223 0.00 1.89 8.53
CA VAL A 223 -0.39 1.34 9.84
C VAL A 223 -0.14 2.36 10.94
N PHE A 224 1.05 2.97 10.97
CA PHE A 224 1.40 3.96 11.97
C PHE A 224 0.51 5.20 11.89
N GLY A 225 0.29 5.74 10.68
CA GLY A 225 -0.61 6.88 10.45
C GLY A 225 -2.04 6.59 10.87
N GLY A 226 -2.55 5.39 10.56
CA GLY A 226 -3.87 4.93 10.98
C GLY A 226 -3.99 4.80 12.50
N ILE A 227 -2.98 4.27 13.17
CA ILE A 227 -2.93 4.18 14.64
C ILE A 227 -2.90 5.59 15.26
N CYS A 228 -2.09 6.50 14.73
CA CYS A 228 -2.07 7.89 15.18
C CYS A 228 -3.45 8.55 15.04
N CYS A 229 -4.13 8.38 13.92
CA CYS A 229 -5.50 8.86 13.73
C CYS A 229 -6.46 8.24 14.76
N LEU A 230 -6.32 6.96 15.07
CA LEU A 230 -7.15 6.28 16.06
C LEU A 230 -6.96 6.87 17.47
N PHE A 231 -5.72 7.13 17.88
CA PHE A 231 -5.43 7.77 19.17
C PHE A 231 -5.99 9.19 19.29
N LEU A 232 -6.09 9.92 18.17
CA LEU A 232 -6.69 11.25 18.17
C LEU A 232 -8.21 11.21 18.40
N VAL A 233 -8.86 10.10 18.10
CA VAL A 233 -10.31 9.91 18.23
C VAL A 233 -10.68 9.31 19.56
N LEU A 234 -9.80 8.49 20.13
CA LEU A 234 -10.05 7.92 21.44
C LEU A 234 -10.08 9.06 22.47
N PRO A 235 -11.13 9.16 23.32
CA PRO A 235 -11.11 10.13 24.40
C PRO A 235 -9.84 9.88 25.22
N PRO A 236 -9.15 10.92 25.69
CA PRO A 236 -7.99 10.73 26.54
C PRO A 236 -8.43 9.80 27.65
N LEU A 237 -7.69 8.68 27.83
CA LEU A 237 -7.95 7.73 28.89
C LEU A 237 -8.07 8.48 30.21
N SER A 238 -9.32 8.87 30.52
CA SER A 238 -9.69 9.79 31.55
C SER A 238 -9.42 9.12 32.87
N LYS A 239 -8.47 9.71 33.62
CA LYS A 239 -8.40 9.65 35.08
C LYS A 239 -8.58 8.26 35.67
N LYS A 240 -7.45 7.77 36.14
CA LYS A 240 -7.26 6.54 36.93
C LYS A 240 -8.49 6.22 37.77
N PRO A 241 -9.07 5.03 37.63
CA PRO A 241 -10.28 4.66 38.39
C PRO A 241 -10.12 4.79 39.91
N TRP A 242 -8.90 4.81 40.42
CA TRP A 242 -8.61 5.02 41.83
C TRP A 242 -8.84 6.46 42.35
N GLU A 243 -8.85 7.50 41.52
CA GLU A 243 -9.19 8.85 41.96
C GLU A 243 -10.67 8.97 42.32
N TYR A 244 -11.55 8.17 41.72
CA TYR A 244 -12.96 8.11 42.12
C TYR A 244 -13.15 7.44 43.51
N CYS A 245 -12.31 6.46 43.83
CA CYS A 245 -12.38 5.80 45.14
C CYS A 245 -11.86 6.71 46.28
N MET A 246 -10.84 7.51 46.06
CA MET A 246 -10.31 8.43 47.07
C MET A 246 -11.21 9.60 47.40
N LYS A 247 -11.97 10.09 46.39
CA LYS A 247 -12.87 11.23 46.60
C LYS A 247 -14.13 10.86 47.36
N LYS A 248 -14.49 9.57 47.39
CA LYS A 248 -15.65 9.05 48.16
C LYS A 248 -15.32 8.75 49.62
N GLY A 249 -14.04 8.64 49.95
CA GLY A 249 -13.58 8.38 51.36
C GLY A 249 -13.33 9.67 52.16
N SER A 250 -13.39 10.87 51.54
CA SER A 250 -13.13 12.15 52.25
C SER A 250 -14.40 12.94 52.60
N SER A 251 -15.60 12.36 52.43
CA SER A 251 -16.87 12.99 52.74
C SER A 251 -17.71 12.14 53.69
N SER A 252 -17.03 11.42 54.62
CA SER A 252 -17.66 10.74 55.74
C SER A 252 -17.15 11.30 57.04
#